data_01b3069b23439fe5865e00331d1eb5c4
#
_entry.id   01b3069b23439fe5865e00331d1eb5c4
#
_cell.length_a   1.000
_cell.length_b   1.000
_cell.length_c   1.000
_cell.angle_alpha   90.00
_cell.angle_beta   90.00
_cell.angle_gamma   90.00
#
_symmetry.space_group_name_H-M   'P 1'
#
loop_
_entity.id
_entity.type
_entity.pdbx_description
1 polymer ?
#
loop_
_entity_poly.entity_id
_entity_poly.type
_entity_poly.pdbx_seq_one_letter_code
_entity_poly.pdbx_strand_id
1 'polypeptide(L)'
;TILEEVAFSCILLGESVKEANDHAMQVIEKLNLDPNASPFMLSRGQRQMVALAATVVTKPKILVLDEPTCGLDYMECLRIMQVVEDLRDHGCCVIMVCHDMEVVLDFATRLIVVNDGHILEDGSISHVFENKSICDEAALCAPLLCAVSQGLVKNGFAKCKGLYKRDMLVNALKKSCNL
;
A
#
# COMPACT_ATOMS: atom_id res chain seq x y z
N THR A 1 -4.53 -17.33 -20.72
CA THR A 1 -4.18 -17.67 -19.32
C THR A 1 -3.66 -16.44 -18.58
N ILE A 2 -3.64 -16.48 -17.24
CA ILE A 2 -3.02 -15.42 -16.40
C ILE A 2 -1.53 -15.28 -16.74
N LEU A 3 -0.84 -16.41 -16.98
CA LEU A 3 0.57 -16.36 -17.35
C LEU A 3 0.79 -15.56 -18.64
N GLU A 4 0.00 -15.83 -19.68
CA GLU A 4 0.09 -15.09 -20.96
C GLU A 4 -0.24 -13.61 -20.79
N GLU A 5 -1.26 -13.28 -20.00
CA GLU A 5 -1.66 -11.88 -19.71
C GLU A 5 -0.55 -11.10 -19.01
N VAL A 6 0.07 -11.69 -18.00
CA VAL A 6 1.16 -11.04 -17.24
C VAL A 6 2.44 -10.96 -18.07
N ALA A 7 2.82 -12.05 -18.77
CA ALA A 7 4.03 -12.09 -19.59
C ALA A 7 3.98 -11.12 -20.78
N PHE A 8 2.76 -10.84 -21.28
CA PHE A 8 2.56 -9.99 -22.45
C PHE A 8 3.22 -8.62 -22.33
N SER A 9 3.18 -8.02 -21.13
CA SER A 9 3.81 -6.73 -20.89
C SER A 9 5.33 -6.74 -21.09
N CYS A 10 6.00 -7.81 -20.68
CA CYS A 10 7.45 -7.97 -20.88
C CYS A 10 7.79 -8.22 -22.36
N ILE A 11 6.95 -9.02 -23.06
CA ILE A 11 7.11 -9.30 -24.51
C ILE A 11 7.00 -7.99 -25.31
N LEU A 12 6.05 -7.11 -24.95
CA LEU A 12 5.93 -5.79 -25.60
C LEU A 12 7.16 -4.90 -25.40
N LEU A 13 7.91 -5.11 -24.32
CA LEU A 13 9.17 -4.40 -24.04
C LEU A 13 10.39 -5.07 -24.72
N GLY A 14 10.19 -6.15 -25.47
CA GLY A 14 11.22 -6.82 -26.27
C GLY A 14 11.90 -8.00 -25.62
N GLU A 15 11.38 -8.50 -24.48
CA GLU A 15 11.88 -9.74 -23.89
C GLU A 15 11.49 -10.97 -24.73
N SER A 16 12.29 -12.02 -24.68
CA SER A 16 11.90 -13.30 -25.26
C SER A 16 10.72 -13.92 -24.50
N VAL A 17 9.90 -14.72 -25.17
CA VAL A 17 8.75 -15.39 -24.55
C VAL A 17 9.17 -16.21 -23.32
N LYS A 18 10.34 -16.82 -23.36
CA LYS A 18 10.83 -17.62 -22.23
C LYS A 18 11.15 -16.72 -21.02
N GLU A 19 11.92 -15.66 -21.21
CA GLU A 19 12.28 -14.71 -20.13
C GLU A 19 11.03 -14.05 -19.56
N ALA A 20 10.11 -13.60 -20.41
CA ALA A 20 8.84 -13.01 -20.01
C ALA A 20 7.99 -13.95 -19.14
N ASN A 21 7.91 -15.24 -19.54
CA ASN A 21 7.21 -16.26 -18.76
C ASN A 21 7.88 -16.50 -17.40
N ASP A 22 9.21 -16.58 -17.36
CA ASP A 22 9.96 -16.77 -16.11
C ASP A 22 9.75 -15.60 -15.14
N HIS A 23 9.75 -14.35 -15.64
CA HIS A 23 9.43 -13.17 -14.84
C HIS A 23 7.98 -13.14 -14.36
N ALA A 24 7.04 -13.46 -15.27
CA ALA A 24 5.61 -13.50 -14.95
C ALA A 24 5.31 -14.52 -13.85
N MET A 25 5.90 -15.72 -13.91
CA MET A 25 5.72 -16.75 -12.88
C MET A 25 6.11 -16.26 -11.49
N GLN A 26 7.25 -15.55 -11.35
CA GLN A 26 7.69 -15.01 -10.06
C GLN A 26 6.66 -14.07 -9.42
N VAL A 27 6.02 -13.23 -10.23
CA VAL A 27 5.00 -12.28 -9.74
C VAL A 27 3.69 -13.00 -9.43
N ILE A 28 3.28 -13.93 -10.29
CA ILE A 28 2.06 -14.73 -10.15
C ILE A 28 2.11 -15.55 -8.86
N GLU A 29 3.24 -16.18 -8.55
CA GLU A 29 3.45 -16.94 -7.31
C GLU A 29 3.35 -16.05 -6.06
N LYS A 30 3.98 -14.87 -6.07
CA LYS A 30 3.88 -13.90 -4.96
C LYS A 30 2.44 -13.49 -4.67
N LEU A 31 1.64 -13.29 -5.72
CA LEU A 31 0.22 -12.93 -5.61
C LEU A 31 -0.71 -14.13 -5.36
N ASN A 32 -0.16 -15.35 -5.30
CA ASN A 32 -0.91 -16.59 -5.13
C ASN A 32 -2.04 -16.75 -6.17
N LEU A 33 -1.72 -16.47 -7.45
CA LEU A 33 -2.61 -16.64 -8.58
C LEU A 33 -2.33 -17.98 -9.27
N ASP A 34 -3.35 -18.57 -9.91
CA ASP A 34 -3.17 -19.76 -10.76
C ASP A 34 -2.75 -19.32 -12.17
N PRO A 35 -1.51 -19.63 -12.63
CA PRO A 35 -1.02 -19.22 -13.95
C PRO A 35 -1.86 -19.75 -15.11
N ASN A 36 -2.56 -20.87 -14.92
CA ASN A 36 -3.35 -21.53 -15.96
C ASN A 36 -4.82 -21.07 -15.96
N ALA A 37 -5.25 -20.33 -14.94
CA ALA A 37 -6.63 -19.86 -14.88
C ALA A 37 -6.94 -18.87 -16.01
N SER A 38 -8.21 -18.85 -16.42
CA SER A 38 -8.69 -17.89 -17.42
C SER A 38 -8.95 -16.53 -16.76
N PRO A 39 -8.39 -15.43 -17.27
CA PRO A 39 -8.66 -14.08 -16.75
C PRO A 39 -10.15 -13.72 -16.72
N PHE A 40 -10.95 -14.30 -17.60
CA PHE A 40 -12.40 -14.05 -17.71
C PHE A 40 -13.23 -14.70 -16.61
N MET A 41 -12.69 -15.68 -15.89
CA MET A 41 -13.38 -16.43 -14.83
C MET A 41 -13.03 -15.91 -13.42
N LEU A 42 -12.23 -14.87 -13.33
CA LEU A 42 -11.72 -14.35 -12.07
C LEU A 42 -12.74 -13.49 -11.31
N SER A 43 -12.66 -13.51 -9.98
CA SER A 43 -13.30 -12.51 -9.13
C SER A 43 -12.79 -11.10 -9.44
N ARG A 44 -13.49 -10.07 -8.95
CA ARG A 44 -13.03 -8.68 -9.10
C ARG A 44 -11.63 -8.49 -8.50
N GLY A 45 -11.40 -8.99 -7.29
CA GLY A 45 -10.10 -8.87 -6.60
C GLY A 45 -8.98 -9.58 -7.36
N GLN A 46 -9.25 -10.80 -7.84
CA GLN A 46 -8.27 -11.53 -8.64
C GLN A 46 -7.92 -10.81 -9.95
N ARG A 47 -8.90 -10.21 -10.65
CA ARG A 47 -8.62 -9.38 -11.83
C ARG A 47 -7.73 -8.19 -11.50
N GLN A 48 -7.96 -7.55 -10.37
CA GLN A 48 -7.13 -6.44 -9.90
C GLN A 48 -5.70 -6.87 -9.61
N MET A 49 -5.52 -8.04 -8.98
CA MET A 49 -4.20 -8.63 -8.77
C MET A 49 -3.49 -8.99 -10.08
N VAL A 50 -4.22 -9.50 -11.08
CA VAL A 50 -3.63 -9.77 -12.42
C VAL A 50 -3.21 -8.47 -13.12
N ALA A 51 -4.02 -7.42 -13.06
CA ALA A 51 -3.67 -6.10 -13.62
C ALA A 51 -2.43 -5.50 -12.96
N LEU A 52 -2.33 -5.63 -11.63
CA LEU A 52 -1.11 -5.25 -10.91
C LEU A 52 0.07 -6.10 -11.36
N ALA A 53 -0.07 -7.44 -11.43
CA ALA A 53 0.98 -8.35 -11.87
C ALA A 53 1.53 -7.97 -13.24
N ALA A 54 0.64 -7.70 -14.22
CA ALA A 54 1.01 -7.28 -15.56
C ALA A 54 1.75 -5.93 -15.62
N THR A 55 1.58 -5.09 -14.60
CA THR A 55 2.29 -3.82 -14.50
C THR A 55 3.65 -3.99 -13.82
N VAL A 56 3.68 -4.68 -12.68
CA VAL A 56 4.89 -4.78 -11.84
C VAL A 56 5.95 -5.72 -12.42
N VAL A 57 5.55 -6.69 -13.26
CA VAL A 57 6.47 -7.62 -13.92
C VAL A 57 7.54 -6.89 -14.75
N THR A 58 7.21 -5.72 -15.28
CA THR A 58 8.11 -4.88 -16.08
C THR A 58 9.14 -4.11 -15.24
N LYS A 59 9.09 -4.23 -13.90
CA LYS A 59 9.95 -3.54 -12.93
C LYS A 59 10.02 -2.01 -13.20
N PRO A 60 8.88 -1.31 -13.19
CA PRO A 60 8.83 0.10 -13.56
C PRO A 60 9.62 0.96 -12.57
N LYS A 61 10.18 2.08 -13.03
CA LYS A 61 10.81 3.09 -12.15
C LYS A 61 9.79 3.92 -11.37
N ILE A 62 8.61 4.11 -11.94
CA ILE A 62 7.48 4.83 -11.34
C ILE A 62 6.25 3.96 -11.53
N LEU A 63 5.54 3.70 -10.45
CA LEU A 63 4.27 2.97 -10.42
C LEU A 63 3.19 3.89 -9.86
N VAL A 64 2.11 4.08 -10.63
CA VAL A 64 0.92 4.84 -10.19
C VAL A 64 -0.22 3.87 -10.00
N LEU A 65 -0.81 3.86 -8.82
CA LEU A 65 -1.93 2.99 -8.43
C LEU A 65 -3.12 3.84 -8.01
N ASP A 66 -4.27 3.58 -8.61
CA ASP A 66 -5.53 4.23 -8.25
C ASP A 66 -6.43 3.21 -7.54
N GLU A 67 -6.65 3.44 -6.23
CA GLU A 67 -7.47 2.60 -5.35
C GLU A 67 -7.13 1.08 -5.43
N PRO A 68 -5.86 0.68 -5.30
CA PRO A 68 -5.44 -0.70 -5.59
C PRO A 68 -6.00 -1.74 -4.61
N THR A 69 -6.53 -1.32 -3.47
CA THR A 69 -7.07 -2.20 -2.43
C THR A 69 -8.60 -2.20 -2.35
N CYS A 70 -9.26 -1.41 -3.20
CA CYS A 70 -10.71 -1.28 -3.17
C CYS A 70 -11.44 -2.59 -3.50
N GLY A 71 -12.29 -3.06 -2.57
CA GLY A 71 -13.09 -4.28 -2.75
C GLY A 71 -12.32 -5.59 -2.59
N LEU A 72 -11.12 -5.52 -2.02
CA LEU A 72 -10.32 -6.68 -1.63
C LEU A 72 -10.59 -7.08 -0.19
N ASP A 73 -10.42 -8.36 0.11
CA ASP A 73 -10.31 -8.77 1.51
C ASP A 73 -8.94 -8.38 2.10
N TYR A 74 -8.82 -8.49 3.43
CA TYR A 74 -7.60 -8.09 4.13
C TYR A 74 -6.35 -8.87 3.65
N MET A 75 -6.50 -10.17 3.35
CA MET A 75 -5.37 -10.99 2.89
C MET A 75 -4.95 -10.66 1.46
N GLU A 76 -5.91 -10.35 0.60
CA GLU A 76 -5.67 -9.87 -0.75
C GLU A 76 -4.97 -8.51 -0.73
N CYS A 77 -5.44 -7.59 0.13
CA CYS A 77 -4.81 -6.29 0.34
C CYS A 77 -3.33 -6.44 0.78
N LEU A 78 -3.05 -7.28 1.77
CA LEU A 78 -1.67 -7.53 2.22
C LEU A 78 -0.77 -8.05 1.11
N ARG A 79 -1.26 -8.97 0.26
CA ARG A 79 -0.46 -9.50 -0.87
C ARG A 79 -0.10 -8.41 -1.88
N ILE A 80 -1.06 -7.56 -2.23
CA ILE A 80 -0.81 -6.41 -3.11
C ILE A 80 0.23 -5.49 -2.48
N MET A 81 0.06 -5.14 -1.21
CA MET A 81 0.95 -4.20 -0.55
C MET A 81 2.36 -4.77 -0.35
N GLN A 82 2.51 -6.07 -0.14
CA GLN A 82 3.82 -6.73 -0.10
C GLN A 82 4.57 -6.61 -1.44
N VAL A 83 3.87 -6.80 -2.57
CA VAL A 83 4.46 -6.62 -3.90
C VAL A 83 4.85 -5.15 -4.13
N VAL A 84 4.03 -4.21 -3.69
CA VAL A 84 4.31 -2.77 -3.76
C VAL A 84 5.54 -2.40 -2.92
N GLU A 85 5.65 -2.92 -1.70
CA GLU A 85 6.81 -2.71 -0.82
C GLU A 85 8.09 -3.28 -1.43
N ASP A 86 8.04 -4.49 -1.96
CA ASP A 86 9.18 -5.10 -2.66
C ASP A 86 9.70 -4.21 -3.81
N LEU A 87 8.79 -3.62 -4.60
CA LEU A 87 9.16 -2.71 -5.68
C LEU A 87 9.80 -1.42 -5.15
N ARG A 88 9.21 -0.82 -4.12
CA ARG A 88 9.76 0.37 -3.47
C ARG A 88 11.17 0.12 -2.94
N ASP A 89 11.39 -1.02 -2.29
CA ASP A 89 12.67 -1.38 -1.71
C ASP A 89 13.74 -1.65 -2.78
N HIS A 90 13.31 -1.97 -4.01
CA HIS A 90 14.16 -2.05 -5.20
C HIS A 90 14.27 -0.73 -5.99
N GLY A 91 13.81 0.39 -5.41
CA GLY A 91 14.00 1.74 -5.96
C GLY A 91 12.89 2.24 -6.87
N CYS A 92 11.75 1.56 -6.95
CA CYS A 92 10.56 2.08 -7.63
C CYS A 92 9.92 3.22 -6.82
N CYS A 93 9.61 4.33 -7.48
CA CYS A 93 8.77 5.37 -6.90
C CYS A 93 7.30 4.96 -7.02
N VAL A 94 6.64 4.72 -5.90
CA VAL A 94 5.21 4.35 -5.89
C VAL A 94 4.37 5.55 -5.51
N ILE A 95 3.40 5.88 -6.34
CA ILE A 95 2.36 6.89 -6.09
C ILE A 95 1.02 6.16 -6.00
N MET A 96 0.33 6.28 -4.89
CA MET A 96 -0.93 5.59 -4.68
C MET A 96 -2.03 6.60 -4.32
N VAL A 97 -3.13 6.59 -5.04
CA VAL A 97 -4.37 7.24 -4.63
C VAL A 97 -5.15 6.24 -3.78
N CYS A 98 -5.52 6.64 -2.58
CA CYS A 98 -6.17 5.75 -1.62
C CYS A 98 -7.03 6.54 -0.65
N HIS A 99 -8.19 6.01 -0.29
CA HIS A 99 -9.07 6.56 0.75
C HIS A 99 -9.06 5.71 2.03
N ASP A 100 -8.40 4.57 2.02
CA ASP A 100 -8.23 3.73 3.22
C ASP A 100 -7.04 4.23 4.05
N MET A 101 -7.34 4.95 5.11
CA MET A 101 -6.32 5.57 5.96
C MET A 101 -5.52 4.56 6.79
N GLU A 102 -6.01 3.34 6.99
CA GLU A 102 -5.22 2.27 7.64
C GLU A 102 -4.13 1.77 6.68
N VAL A 103 -4.44 1.60 5.39
CA VAL A 103 -3.44 1.28 4.35
C VAL A 103 -2.40 2.40 4.23
N VAL A 104 -2.85 3.66 4.24
CA VAL A 104 -1.94 4.81 4.21
C VAL A 104 -1.01 4.78 5.42
N LEU A 105 -1.53 4.52 6.62
CA LEU A 105 -0.75 4.47 7.85
C LEU A 105 0.33 3.38 7.84
N ASP A 106 -0.01 2.21 7.32
CA ASP A 106 0.88 1.05 7.35
C ASP A 106 1.98 1.12 6.27
N PHE A 107 1.67 1.65 5.09
CA PHE A 107 2.51 1.49 3.92
C PHE A 107 3.09 2.80 3.33
N ALA A 108 2.42 3.95 3.52
CA ALA A 108 2.91 5.20 2.98
C ALA A 108 4.10 5.75 3.78
N THR A 109 4.98 6.47 3.09
CA THR A 109 6.11 7.21 3.69
C THR A 109 5.89 8.71 3.66
N ARG A 110 5.09 9.18 2.70
CA ARG A 110 4.72 10.58 2.48
C ARG A 110 3.25 10.64 2.10
N LEU A 111 2.54 11.63 2.58
CA LEU A 111 1.14 11.86 2.29
C LEU A 111 0.94 13.23 1.66
N ILE A 112 0.24 13.25 0.54
CA ILE A 112 -0.21 14.47 -0.12
C ILE A 112 -1.72 14.51 0.00
N VAL A 113 -2.25 15.50 0.69
CA VAL A 113 -3.69 15.70 0.86
C VAL A 113 -4.19 16.64 -0.22
N VAL A 114 -5.15 16.16 -1.03
CA VAL A 114 -5.77 16.94 -2.11
C VAL A 114 -7.24 17.14 -1.79
N ASN A 115 -7.70 18.38 -1.85
CA ASN A 115 -9.11 18.74 -1.72
C ASN A 115 -9.47 19.86 -2.70
N ASP A 116 -10.63 19.77 -3.34
CA ASP A 116 -11.13 20.74 -4.33
C ASP A 116 -10.10 21.15 -5.40
N GLY A 117 -9.29 20.19 -5.86
CA GLY A 117 -8.27 20.40 -6.89
C GLY A 117 -7.00 21.11 -6.41
N HIS A 118 -6.84 21.32 -5.11
CA HIS A 118 -5.68 21.95 -4.49
C HIS A 118 -4.97 21.00 -3.53
N ILE A 119 -3.63 21.12 -3.42
CA ILE A 119 -2.87 20.44 -2.38
C ILE A 119 -3.04 21.25 -1.09
N LEU A 120 -3.66 20.64 -0.09
CA LEU A 120 -3.82 21.24 1.24
C LEU A 120 -2.57 21.02 2.10
N GLU A 121 -1.97 19.85 2.00
CA GLU A 121 -0.80 19.50 2.79
C GLU A 121 0.06 18.48 2.05
N ASP A 122 1.37 18.50 2.33
CA ASP A 122 2.36 17.60 1.80
C ASP A 122 3.42 17.33 2.87
N GLY A 123 3.44 16.14 3.42
CA GLY A 123 4.34 15.85 4.52
C GLY A 123 4.38 14.39 4.94
N SER A 124 5.01 14.16 6.09
CA SER A 124 4.98 12.84 6.72
C SER A 124 3.58 12.52 7.25
N ILE A 125 3.29 11.24 7.41
CA ILE A 125 2.04 10.74 7.97
C ILE A 125 1.74 11.39 9.34
N SER A 126 2.75 11.47 10.21
CA SER A 126 2.62 12.10 11.52
C SER A 126 2.26 13.59 11.42
N HIS A 127 2.91 14.31 10.51
CA HIS A 127 2.65 15.72 10.30
C HIS A 127 1.19 15.97 9.89
N VAL A 128 0.68 15.21 8.95
CA VAL A 128 -0.68 15.37 8.45
C VAL A 128 -1.72 15.00 9.51
N PHE A 129 -1.62 13.82 10.13
CA PHE A 129 -2.63 13.37 11.12
C PHE A 129 -2.55 14.07 12.48
N GLU A 130 -1.45 14.76 12.82
CA GLU A 130 -1.37 15.63 13.98
C GLU A 130 -2.01 17.02 13.73
N ASN A 131 -2.15 17.40 12.46
CA ASN A 131 -2.77 18.67 12.07
C ASN A 131 -4.29 18.52 11.95
N LYS A 132 -4.98 18.79 13.07
CA LYS A 132 -6.44 18.67 13.12
C LYS A 132 -7.15 19.55 12.09
N SER A 133 -6.64 20.76 11.82
CA SER A 133 -7.25 21.67 10.84
C SER A 133 -7.29 21.07 9.44
N ILE A 134 -6.19 20.44 9.01
CA ILE A 134 -6.10 19.75 7.71
C ILE A 134 -7.04 18.54 7.66
N CYS A 135 -7.09 17.74 8.74
CA CYS A 135 -7.99 16.61 8.81
C CYS A 135 -9.46 17.04 8.73
N ASP A 136 -9.85 18.09 9.43
CA ASP A 136 -11.21 18.61 9.44
C ASP A 136 -11.58 19.18 8.05
N GLU A 137 -10.69 19.96 7.41
CA GLU A 137 -10.91 20.58 6.10
C GLU A 137 -11.00 19.54 4.96
N ALA A 138 -10.14 18.52 5.02
CA ALA A 138 -10.13 17.42 4.04
C ALA A 138 -11.12 16.30 4.37
N ALA A 139 -11.89 16.41 5.44
CA ALA A 139 -12.77 15.35 5.96
C ALA A 139 -12.03 14.00 6.16
N LEU A 140 -10.76 14.06 6.55
CA LEU A 140 -9.93 12.88 6.80
C LEU A 140 -10.21 12.30 8.18
N CYS A 141 -10.64 11.05 8.23
CA CYS A 141 -10.72 10.29 9.48
C CYS A 141 -9.33 9.76 9.83
N ALA A 142 -8.72 10.29 10.88
CA ALA A 142 -7.45 9.75 11.35
C ALA A 142 -7.61 8.26 11.77
N PRO A 143 -6.68 7.39 11.39
CA PRO A 143 -6.68 5.98 11.80
C PRO A 143 -6.81 5.80 13.30
N LEU A 144 -7.38 4.67 13.73
CA LEU A 144 -7.60 4.37 15.14
C LEU A 144 -6.31 4.48 15.97
N LEU A 145 -5.20 4.00 15.45
CA LEU A 145 -3.91 4.05 16.14
C LEU A 145 -3.39 5.47 16.35
N CYS A 146 -3.72 6.42 15.47
CA CYS A 146 -3.41 7.83 15.67
C CYS A 146 -4.19 8.38 16.87
N ALA A 147 -5.49 8.08 16.97
CA ALA A 147 -6.33 8.51 18.09
C ALA A 147 -5.85 7.88 19.42
N VAL A 148 -5.48 6.60 19.41
CA VAL A 148 -4.91 5.90 20.57
C VAL A 148 -3.60 6.54 21.01
N SER A 149 -2.66 6.77 20.07
CA SER A 149 -1.38 7.44 20.36
C SER A 149 -1.57 8.80 21.01
N GLN A 150 -2.44 9.65 20.45
CA GLN A 150 -2.77 10.96 20.99
C GLN A 150 -3.43 10.87 22.38
N GLY A 151 -4.34 9.90 22.57
CA GLY A 151 -4.98 9.64 23.86
C GLY A 151 -3.95 9.24 24.94
N LEU A 152 -3.00 8.38 24.60
CA LEU A 152 -1.93 7.96 25.50
C LEU A 152 -1.02 9.14 25.89
N VAL A 153 -0.66 9.98 24.94
CA VAL A 153 0.15 11.19 25.21
C VAL A 153 -0.58 12.13 26.18
N LYS A 154 -1.89 12.36 25.99
CA LYS A 154 -2.71 13.18 26.90
C LYS A 154 -2.79 12.61 28.31
N ASN A 155 -2.68 11.28 28.46
CA ASN A 155 -2.66 10.58 29.75
C ASN A 155 -1.25 10.34 30.31
N GLY A 156 -0.23 11.08 29.86
CA GLY A 156 1.11 11.08 30.44
C GLY A 156 2.12 10.13 29.78
N PHE A 157 1.72 9.37 28.77
CA PHE A 157 2.63 8.47 28.04
C PHE A 157 3.33 9.20 26.88
N ALA A 158 4.15 10.21 27.19
CA ALA A 158 4.81 11.07 26.20
C ALA A 158 5.62 10.29 25.15
N LYS A 159 6.16 9.11 25.50
CA LYS A 159 6.92 8.23 24.58
C LYS A 159 6.07 7.64 23.45
N CYS A 160 4.74 7.72 23.55
CA CYS A 160 3.82 7.23 22.51
C CYS A 160 3.57 8.27 21.40
N LYS A 161 4.10 9.51 21.53
CA LYS A 161 3.89 10.56 20.53
C LYS A 161 4.45 10.15 19.16
N GLY A 162 3.61 10.27 18.13
CA GLY A 162 3.99 9.96 16.72
C GLY A 162 4.20 8.47 16.45
N LEU A 163 3.85 7.59 17.37
CA LEU A 163 3.90 6.14 17.17
C LEU A 163 2.53 5.66 16.71
N TYR A 164 2.43 5.27 15.44
CA TYR A 164 1.16 4.86 14.83
C TYR A 164 1.16 3.38 14.41
N LYS A 165 2.30 2.68 14.56
CA LYS A 165 2.36 1.22 14.38
C LYS A 165 2.11 0.52 15.71
N ARG A 166 1.24 -0.52 15.68
CA ARG A 166 0.81 -1.28 16.86
C ARG A 166 2.00 -1.75 17.71
N ASP A 167 3.00 -2.37 17.08
CA ASP A 167 4.15 -2.93 17.79
C ASP A 167 5.01 -1.84 18.45
N MET A 168 5.15 -0.68 17.80
CA MET A 168 5.85 0.46 18.38
C MET A 168 5.13 1.01 19.61
N LEU A 169 3.80 1.15 19.55
CA LEU A 169 2.99 1.60 20.69
C LEU A 169 3.06 0.62 21.87
N VAL A 170 2.91 -0.68 21.59
CA VAL A 170 3.00 -1.73 22.62
C VAL A 170 4.38 -1.72 23.29
N ASN A 171 5.45 -1.61 22.50
CA ASN A 171 6.82 -1.55 23.04
C ASN A 171 7.10 -0.28 23.87
N ALA A 172 6.56 0.86 23.44
CA ALA A 172 6.67 2.12 24.19
C ALA A 172 5.91 2.05 25.53
N LEU A 173 4.72 1.44 25.54
CA LEU A 173 3.93 1.21 26.74
C LEU A 173 4.62 0.26 27.71
N LYS A 174 5.11 -0.90 27.24
CA LYS A 174 5.88 -1.83 28.09
C LYS A 174 7.06 -1.16 28.77
N LYS A 175 7.85 -0.37 28.01
CA LYS A 175 8.99 0.41 28.56
C LYS A 175 8.57 1.51 29.52
N SER A 176 7.35 2.02 29.43
CA SER A 176 6.84 3.08 30.30
C SER A 176 6.22 2.52 31.58
N CYS A 177 5.72 1.28 31.55
CA CYS A 177 5.11 0.59 32.68
C CYS A 177 6.08 -0.38 33.39
N ASN A 178 7.36 -0.45 32.97
CA ASN A 178 8.36 -1.41 33.49
C ASN A 178 7.89 -2.89 33.39
N LEU A 179 7.17 -3.22 32.33
CA LEU A 179 6.68 -4.57 31.99
C LEU A 179 7.61 -5.29 31.00
#